data_eafe591e806da90f74436b88c265fbb7
#
_entry.id   eafe591e806da90f74436b88c265fbb7
#
_cell.length_a   1.000
_cell.length_b   1.000
_cell.length_c   1.000
_cell.angle_alpha   90.00
_cell.angle_beta   90.00
_cell.angle_gamma   90.00
#
_symmetry.space_group_name_H-M   'P 1'
#
loop_
_entity.id
_entity.type
_entity.pdbx_description
1 polymer ?
#
loop_
_entity_poly.entity_id
_entity_poly.type
_entity_poly.pdbx_seq_one_letter_code
_entity_poly.pdbx_strand_id
1 'polypeptide(L)'
;ALNNWVYINGESTTLKFTISGLDAGTHTLLAYHSNPEGGYNGKSLAPIDIYVDGQLKESGIKQTTSSTTIKETSTSYITFEATAGKDVVVEYVSTPQEGMTYGGTFPVVDALEFDVENIITQAASPVPASGDNHATHDNGALKLSWSPAAVAVKHQLYLGTGSDNLALQSEQTDTTYSLSSLSSLKTYYWRVDLGGRRIIKKKSKEWNFQTSRLAFPEAEGYGRFAIGGRGGDVYHVTNLNDDGIGSFRYGITTAQGPRTIVFDVSGVIELKSRLTCSQPYVTIAGQTAPGTGIMLKGCPFGMATDGITRFLRMRLGHKNLVNGIVESSGGGLDGMGMAGNNNAIMDHCSISWTIDEGFSSRNAKNITLQRTLVSEALNQAGHPNYPTGTQHGYAATIGGGEMGGLGSTFHHNLLSHNEGRNWSMSGGLDGAGAQDGHH
;
A
#
# COMPACT_ATOMS: atom_id res chain seq x y z
N ALA A 1 -2.59 -12.48 -24.04
CA ALA A 1 -1.56 -11.65 -24.66
C ALA A 1 -0.47 -12.45 -25.39
N LEU A 2 -0.65 -13.75 -25.63
CA LEU A 2 0.33 -14.61 -26.33
C LEU A 2 0.21 -14.61 -27.86
N ASN A 3 -0.55 -13.69 -28.45
CA ASN A 3 -0.81 -13.66 -29.90
C ASN A 3 -0.04 -12.56 -30.66
N ASN A 4 0.84 -11.82 -30.01
CA ASN A 4 1.69 -10.82 -30.64
C ASN A 4 3.14 -11.19 -30.39
N TRP A 5 3.80 -11.69 -31.39
CA TRP A 5 5.19 -12.14 -31.34
C TRP A 5 6.05 -11.42 -32.36
N VAL A 6 7.33 -11.24 -32.01
CA VAL A 6 8.32 -10.66 -32.90
C VAL A 6 9.27 -11.76 -33.34
N TYR A 7 9.44 -11.90 -34.64
CA TYR A 7 10.43 -12.77 -35.23
C TYR A 7 11.13 -12.08 -36.39
N ILE A 8 12.24 -12.63 -36.80
CA ILE A 8 13.00 -12.11 -37.91
C ILE A 8 12.51 -12.80 -39.20
N ASN A 9 12.07 -12.00 -40.16
CA ASN A 9 11.77 -12.50 -41.49
C ASN A 9 13.05 -12.41 -42.35
N GLY A 10 13.73 -13.54 -42.52
CA GLY A 10 14.98 -13.61 -43.31
C GLY A 10 15.95 -14.66 -42.79
N GLU A 11 17.17 -14.64 -43.26
CA GLU A 11 18.25 -15.59 -42.88
C GLU A 11 18.96 -15.20 -41.58
N SER A 12 18.54 -14.11 -40.89
CA SER A 12 19.17 -13.69 -39.65
C SER A 12 18.85 -14.62 -38.50
N THR A 13 19.85 -14.99 -37.74
CA THR A 13 19.75 -15.79 -36.51
C THR A 13 19.71 -14.92 -35.26
N THR A 14 19.68 -13.61 -35.38
CA THR A 14 19.74 -12.67 -34.25
C THR A 14 18.58 -11.68 -34.24
N LEU A 15 17.85 -11.64 -33.13
CA LEU A 15 16.85 -10.63 -32.82
C LEU A 15 17.45 -9.65 -31.81
N LYS A 16 17.46 -8.36 -32.12
CA LYS A 16 18.12 -7.32 -31.33
C LYS A 16 17.12 -6.29 -30.85
N PHE A 17 17.15 -6.01 -29.55
CA PHE A 17 16.42 -4.92 -28.91
C PHE A 17 17.39 -3.88 -28.36
N THR A 18 17.11 -2.61 -28.60
CA THR A 18 17.79 -1.49 -27.95
C THR A 18 16.84 -0.86 -26.96
N ILE A 19 17.26 -0.79 -25.70
CA ILE A 19 16.46 -0.29 -24.57
C ILE A 19 17.08 1.04 -24.14
N SER A 20 16.28 2.11 -24.22
CA SER A 20 16.71 3.47 -23.86
C SER A 20 15.93 3.95 -22.63
N GLY A 21 16.53 4.88 -21.88
CA GLY A 21 15.87 5.58 -20.79
C GLY A 21 15.80 4.81 -19.46
N LEU A 22 16.62 3.77 -19.28
CA LEU A 22 16.77 3.10 -18.01
C LEU A 22 17.55 3.99 -17.01
N ASP A 23 17.14 3.92 -15.75
CA ASP A 23 17.90 4.50 -14.65
C ASP A 23 19.22 3.72 -14.44
N ALA A 24 20.18 4.33 -13.73
CA ALA A 24 21.41 3.62 -13.38
C ALA A 24 21.11 2.56 -12.30
N GLY A 25 21.59 1.34 -12.51
CA GLY A 25 21.46 0.26 -11.53
C GLY A 25 21.20 -1.09 -12.17
N THR A 26 20.85 -2.04 -11.30
CA THR A 26 20.55 -3.42 -11.69
C THR A 26 19.12 -3.53 -12.19
N HIS A 27 18.94 -4.03 -13.40
CA HIS A 27 17.65 -4.31 -14.03
C HIS A 27 17.46 -5.79 -14.28
N THR A 28 16.21 -6.20 -14.43
CA THR A 28 15.84 -7.57 -14.78
C THR A 28 14.98 -7.59 -16.03
N LEU A 29 15.09 -8.65 -16.81
CA LEU A 29 14.30 -8.89 -18.02
C LEU A 29 13.84 -10.34 -18.06
N LEU A 30 12.52 -10.51 -18.00
CA LEU A 30 11.83 -11.77 -18.27
C LEU A 30 11.33 -11.74 -19.71
N ALA A 31 11.68 -12.78 -20.50
CA ALA A 31 11.20 -12.91 -21.85
C ALA A 31 10.49 -14.27 -22.06
N TYR A 32 9.52 -14.27 -22.95
CA TYR A 32 8.73 -15.45 -23.31
C TYR A 32 9.05 -15.86 -24.74
N HIS A 33 9.22 -17.17 -24.97
CA HIS A 33 9.71 -17.74 -26.23
C HIS A 33 8.78 -18.84 -26.74
N SER A 34 7.74 -18.48 -27.49
CA SER A 34 6.83 -19.42 -28.11
C SER A 34 6.47 -18.99 -29.52
N ASN A 35 6.50 -19.92 -30.46
CA ASN A 35 5.90 -19.69 -31.76
C ASN A 35 4.45 -20.24 -31.75
N PRO A 36 3.41 -19.38 -31.72
CA PRO A 36 2.02 -19.83 -31.65
C PRO A 36 1.56 -20.57 -32.92
N GLU A 37 2.19 -20.34 -34.05
CA GLU A 37 1.87 -21.02 -35.30
C GLU A 37 2.48 -22.44 -35.40
N GLY A 38 3.23 -22.85 -34.39
CA GLY A 38 4.00 -24.08 -34.41
C GLY A 38 5.31 -23.91 -35.17
N GLY A 39 6.24 -24.85 -34.95
CA GLY A 39 7.47 -24.90 -35.75
C GLY A 39 7.14 -25.13 -37.20
N TYR A 40 7.96 -24.62 -38.11
CA TYR A 40 7.79 -24.84 -39.55
C TYR A 40 7.81 -26.33 -39.85
N ASN A 41 6.72 -26.86 -40.42
CA ASN A 41 6.50 -28.29 -40.68
C ASN A 41 6.55 -29.19 -39.44
N GLY A 42 6.17 -28.71 -38.24
CA GLY A 42 6.14 -29.50 -36.99
C GLY A 42 7.52 -29.76 -36.36
N LYS A 43 8.55 -29.03 -36.80
CA LYS A 43 9.91 -29.16 -36.26
C LYS A 43 10.14 -28.21 -35.08
N SER A 44 10.99 -28.63 -34.14
CA SER A 44 11.43 -27.80 -33.02
C SER A 44 12.22 -26.57 -33.49
N LEU A 45 12.08 -25.45 -32.78
CA LEU A 45 12.89 -24.25 -32.95
C LEU A 45 14.31 -24.48 -32.42
N ALA A 46 15.30 -23.76 -33.01
CA ALA A 46 16.66 -23.75 -32.52
C ALA A 46 16.73 -23.19 -31.10
N PRO A 47 17.64 -23.66 -30.25
CA PRO A 47 17.90 -23.03 -28.97
C PRO A 47 18.43 -21.59 -29.19
N ILE A 48 18.24 -20.74 -28.19
CA ILE A 48 18.73 -19.34 -28.22
C ILE A 48 19.70 -19.07 -27.10
N ASP A 49 20.67 -18.22 -27.41
CA ASP A 49 21.58 -17.59 -26.46
C ASP A 49 21.22 -16.12 -26.31
N ILE A 50 21.36 -15.58 -25.11
CA ILE A 50 21.00 -14.19 -24.79
C ILE A 50 22.23 -13.41 -24.40
N TYR A 51 22.47 -12.32 -25.10
CA TYR A 51 23.56 -11.39 -24.85
C TYR A 51 23.01 -10.03 -24.40
N VAL A 52 23.73 -9.37 -23.50
CA VAL A 52 23.51 -7.97 -23.13
C VAL A 52 24.82 -7.23 -23.35
N ASP A 53 24.79 -6.19 -24.19
CA ASP A 53 25.97 -5.40 -24.59
C ASP A 53 27.15 -6.31 -25.02
N GLY A 54 26.84 -7.35 -25.80
CA GLY A 54 27.78 -8.32 -26.28
C GLY A 54 28.27 -9.38 -25.27
N GLN A 55 27.78 -9.33 -24.02
CA GLN A 55 28.10 -10.32 -22.97
C GLN A 55 27.05 -11.40 -22.89
N LEU A 56 27.44 -12.65 -22.99
CA LEU A 56 26.54 -13.81 -22.80
C LEU A 56 25.97 -13.82 -21.39
N LYS A 57 24.64 -13.83 -21.27
CA LYS A 57 23.91 -13.91 -20.00
C LYS A 57 23.25 -15.26 -19.77
N GLU A 58 22.68 -15.85 -20.80
CA GLU A 58 22.03 -17.13 -20.74
C GLU A 58 22.20 -17.88 -22.07
N SER A 59 22.30 -19.21 -22.05
CA SER A 59 22.54 -19.99 -23.27
C SER A 59 21.69 -21.26 -23.33
N GLY A 60 21.43 -21.71 -24.56
CA GLY A 60 20.76 -22.97 -24.83
C GLY A 60 19.29 -22.99 -24.45
N ILE A 61 18.62 -21.86 -24.40
CA ILE A 61 17.19 -21.74 -24.07
C ILE A 61 16.38 -22.39 -25.17
N LYS A 62 15.61 -23.39 -24.82
CA LYS A 62 14.70 -24.06 -25.76
C LYS A 62 13.49 -23.17 -26.00
N GLN A 63 13.15 -22.98 -27.25
CA GLN A 63 11.92 -22.29 -27.63
C GLN A 63 10.75 -23.26 -27.70
N THR A 64 9.57 -22.85 -27.29
CA THR A 64 8.35 -23.68 -27.40
C THR A 64 7.60 -23.39 -28.70
N THR A 65 6.79 -24.37 -29.12
CA THR A 65 5.91 -24.26 -30.27
C THR A 65 4.48 -24.53 -29.84
N SER A 66 3.55 -23.75 -30.35
CA SER A 66 2.10 -23.93 -30.13
C SER A 66 1.66 -23.91 -28.66
N SER A 67 2.40 -23.23 -27.76
CA SER A 67 1.95 -23.10 -26.37
C SER A 67 0.76 -22.13 -26.28
N THR A 68 -0.23 -22.54 -25.50
CA THR A 68 -1.47 -21.78 -25.30
C THR A 68 -1.54 -21.11 -23.93
N THR A 69 -0.62 -21.47 -23.04
CA THR A 69 -0.57 -20.94 -21.68
C THR A 69 0.84 -20.49 -21.31
N ILE A 70 0.94 -19.52 -20.39
CA ILE A 70 2.23 -19.04 -19.87
C ILE A 70 3.04 -20.17 -19.23
N LYS A 71 2.39 -21.16 -18.61
CA LYS A 71 3.07 -22.30 -17.98
C LYS A 71 3.78 -23.22 -18.98
N GLU A 72 3.31 -23.27 -20.21
CA GLU A 72 3.87 -24.11 -21.27
C GLU A 72 4.91 -23.36 -22.09
N THR A 73 4.93 -22.05 -22.00
CA THR A 73 5.85 -21.18 -22.74
C THR A 73 7.24 -21.23 -22.12
N SER A 74 8.25 -21.43 -22.95
CA SER A 74 9.63 -21.29 -22.53
C SER A 74 9.94 -19.85 -22.19
N THR A 75 10.72 -19.64 -21.16
CA THR A 75 11.04 -18.31 -20.64
C THR A 75 12.55 -18.20 -20.37
N SER A 76 13.05 -16.97 -20.45
CA SER A 76 14.38 -16.60 -19.97
C SER A 76 14.29 -15.48 -18.95
N TYR A 77 15.24 -15.44 -18.02
CA TYR A 77 15.30 -14.39 -17.02
C TYR A 77 16.75 -13.96 -16.79
N ILE A 78 17.06 -12.76 -17.24
CA ILE A 78 18.41 -12.20 -17.15
C ILE A 78 18.45 -10.99 -16.20
N THR A 79 19.62 -10.75 -15.64
CA THR A 79 19.94 -9.57 -14.84
C THR A 79 21.11 -8.83 -15.49
N PHE A 80 21.04 -7.51 -15.56
CA PHE A 80 22.07 -6.67 -16.14
C PHE A 80 22.17 -5.33 -15.44
N GLU A 81 23.31 -4.65 -15.60
CA GLU A 81 23.55 -3.31 -15.08
C GLU A 81 23.29 -2.28 -16.19
N ALA A 82 22.55 -1.23 -15.88
CA ALA A 82 22.35 -0.08 -16.76
C ALA A 82 23.08 1.15 -16.23
N THR A 83 23.51 2.01 -17.14
CA THR A 83 24.07 3.32 -16.82
C THR A 83 23.12 4.39 -17.32
N ALA A 84 22.76 5.36 -16.47
CA ALA A 84 21.84 6.43 -16.86
C ALA A 84 22.28 7.14 -18.16
N GLY A 85 21.35 7.31 -19.08
CA GLY A 85 21.57 7.96 -20.36
C GLY A 85 22.33 7.12 -21.39
N LYS A 86 22.59 5.84 -21.12
CA LYS A 86 23.13 4.89 -22.09
C LYS A 86 22.10 3.85 -22.46
N ASP A 87 22.03 3.53 -23.74
CA ASP A 87 21.22 2.43 -24.23
C ASP A 87 21.82 1.08 -23.84
N VAL A 88 20.95 0.12 -23.58
CA VAL A 88 21.32 -1.28 -23.36
C VAL A 88 20.87 -2.08 -24.57
N VAL A 89 21.73 -2.94 -25.08
CA VAL A 89 21.45 -3.78 -26.23
C VAL A 89 21.25 -5.23 -25.78
N VAL A 90 20.08 -5.79 -26.00
CA VAL A 90 19.77 -7.21 -25.74
C VAL A 90 19.63 -7.94 -27.07
N GLU A 91 20.41 -9.01 -27.23
CA GLU A 91 20.42 -9.83 -28.45
C GLU A 91 20.02 -11.27 -28.11
N TYR A 92 19.02 -11.77 -28.82
CA TYR A 92 18.62 -13.18 -28.81
C TYR A 92 19.16 -13.83 -30.06
N VAL A 93 20.12 -14.73 -29.88
CA VAL A 93 20.85 -15.36 -30.98
C VAL A 93 20.47 -16.82 -31.04
N SER A 94 19.85 -17.25 -32.12
CA SER A 94 19.57 -18.69 -32.31
C SER A 94 20.84 -19.45 -32.68
N THR A 95 20.98 -20.64 -32.14
CA THR A 95 22.07 -21.58 -32.40
C THR A 95 21.54 -22.80 -33.15
N PRO A 96 21.36 -22.72 -34.49
CA PRO A 96 20.82 -23.82 -35.28
C PRO A 96 21.69 -25.07 -35.15
N GLN A 97 21.05 -26.22 -35.01
CA GLN A 97 21.74 -27.51 -35.01
C GLN A 97 21.77 -28.11 -36.44
N GLU A 98 22.71 -28.99 -36.67
CA GLU A 98 22.85 -29.65 -37.96
C GLU A 98 21.52 -30.33 -38.40
N GLY A 99 21.12 -30.08 -39.65
CA GLY A 99 19.84 -30.59 -40.21
C GLY A 99 18.59 -29.73 -39.93
N MET A 100 18.71 -28.60 -39.25
CA MET A 100 17.61 -27.64 -39.13
C MET A 100 17.41 -26.89 -40.46
N THR A 101 16.15 -26.77 -40.87
CA THR A 101 15.79 -26.05 -42.10
C THR A 101 15.31 -24.65 -41.76
N TYR A 102 15.38 -23.73 -42.72
CA TYR A 102 14.76 -22.42 -42.67
C TYR A 102 13.35 -22.48 -42.03
N GLY A 103 13.04 -21.61 -41.12
CA GLY A 103 11.78 -21.62 -40.33
C GLY A 103 11.91 -22.23 -38.93
N GLY A 104 12.97 -23.02 -38.64
CA GLY A 104 13.29 -23.46 -37.29
C GLY A 104 14.52 -22.76 -36.71
N THR A 105 15.16 -21.86 -37.49
CA THR A 105 16.48 -21.32 -37.18
C THR A 105 16.48 -19.91 -36.58
N PHE A 106 15.34 -19.30 -36.35
CA PHE A 106 15.24 -17.92 -35.86
C PHE A 106 14.82 -17.86 -34.39
N PRO A 107 15.23 -16.80 -33.63
CA PRO A 107 14.74 -16.54 -32.29
C PRO A 107 13.32 -15.94 -32.33
N VAL A 108 12.51 -16.32 -31.33
CA VAL A 108 11.16 -15.78 -31.11
C VAL A 108 11.06 -15.16 -29.74
N VAL A 109 10.45 -13.98 -29.66
CA VAL A 109 10.11 -13.30 -28.42
C VAL A 109 8.66 -12.83 -28.51
N ASP A 110 7.81 -13.34 -27.61
CA ASP A 110 6.38 -13.01 -27.56
C ASP A 110 6.11 -11.80 -26.69
N ALA A 111 6.79 -11.75 -25.56
CA ALA A 111 6.63 -10.68 -24.58
C ALA A 111 7.92 -10.45 -23.80
N LEU A 112 8.07 -9.23 -23.31
CA LEU A 112 9.15 -8.78 -22.45
C LEU A 112 8.54 -8.10 -21.22
N GLU A 113 9.05 -8.44 -20.03
CA GLU A 113 8.70 -7.78 -18.77
C GLU A 113 9.98 -7.30 -18.08
N PHE A 114 10.01 -6.00 -17.74
CA PHE A 114 11.16 -5.37 -17.10
C PHE A 114 10.94 -5.24 -15.60
N ASP A 115 12.04 -5.35 -14.85
CA ASP A 115 12.11 -5.14 -13.41
C ASP A 115 11.09 -5.97 -12.61
N VAL A 116 10.86 -7.19 -13.08
CA VAL A 116 9.98 -8.18 -12.46
C VAL A 116 10.76 -9.21 -11.66
N GLU A 117 10.10 -9.85 -10.70
CA GLU A 117 10.67 -10.96 -9.93
C GLU A 117 10.88 -12.21 -10.81
N ASN A 118 11.88 -13.03 -10.49
CA ASN A 118 12.13 -14.28 -11.19
C ASN A 118 11.08 -15.35 -10.87
N ILE A 119 9.94 -15.28 -11.53
CA ILE A 119 8.82 -16.22 -11.37
C ILE A 119 9.12 -17.63 -11.91
N ILE A 120 10.22 -17.82 -12.64
CA ILE A 120 10.61 -19.12 -13.19
C ILE A 120 11.17 -20.03 -12.08
N THR A 121 12.10 -19.49 -11.31
CA THR A 121 12.86 -20.26 -10.31
C THR A 121 12.61 -19.82 -8.87
N GLN A 122 11.78 -18.81 -8.64
CA GLN A 122 11.46 -18.31 -7.31
C GLN A 122 9.95 -18.18 -7.13
N ALA A 123 9.49 -18.44 -5.91
CA ALA A 123 8.14 -18.10 -5.51
C ALA A 123 7.96 -16.57 -5.50
N ALA A 124 6.75 -16.11 -5.79
CA ALA A 124 6.41 -14.70 -5.90
C ALA A 124 5.09 -14.37 -5.18
N SER A 125 4.71 -13.10 -5.17
CA SER A 125 3.43 -12.62 -4.64
C SER A 125 3.11 -13.14 -3.23
N PRO A 126 3.95 -12.85 -2.23
CA PRO A 126 3.74 -13.33 -0.87
C PRO A 126 2.50 -12.67 -0.24
N VAL A 127 1.74 -13.44 0.53
CA VAL A 127 0.68 -12.94 1.40
C VAL A 127 0.97 -13.47 2.81
N PRO A 128 1.13 -12.60 3.83
CA PRO A 128 1.14 -11.13 3.76
C PRO A 128 2.20 -10.60 2.79
N ALA A 129 1.96 -9.41 2.23
CA ALA A 129 2.93 -8.75 1.36
C ALA A 129 4.26 -8.53 2.10
N SER A 130 5.38 -8.56 1.38
CA SER A 130 6.67 -8.29 2.00
C SER A 130 6.73 -6.87 2.53
N GLY A 131 7.11 -6.72 3.81
CA GLY A 131 7.10 -5.45 4.52
C GLY A 131 5.74 -5.06 5.11
N ASP A 132 4.71 -5.92 5.03
CA ASP A 132 3.42 -5.67 5.69
C ASP A 132 3.61 -5.60 7.20
N ASN A 133 3.31 -4.45 7.80
CA ASN A 133 3.38 -4.21 9.24
C ASN A 133 2.03 -4.28 9.95
N HIS A 134 0.97 -4.69 9.22
CA HIS A 134 -0.39 -4.87 9.73
C HIS A 134 -0.93 -6.28 9.53
N ALA A 135 -0.05 -7.27 9.35
CA ALA A 135 -0.49 -8.63 9.12
C ALA A 135 -1.43 -9.11 10.25
N THR A 136 -2.68 -9.31 9.89
CA THR A 136 -3.73 -9.73 10.85
C THR A 136 -3.53 -11.19 11.24
N HIS A 137 -3.55 -11.45 12.53
CA HIS A 137 -3.41 -12.78 13.10
C HIS A 137 -4.48 -13.01 14.19
N ASP A 138 -5.67 -13.34 13.76
CA ASP A 138 -6.78 -13.60 14.68
C ASP A 138 -6.48 -14.83 15.54
N ASN A 139 -6.54 -14.64 16.87
CA ASN A 139 -6.19 -15.69 17.84
C ASN A 139 -4.80 -16.31 17.66
N GLY A 140 -3.83 -15.56 17.14
CA GLY A 140 -2.48 -16.01 16.86
C GLY A 140 -2.35 -16.86 15.60
N ALA A 141 -3.37 -16.91 14.75
CA ALA A 141 -3.37 -17.66 13.49
C ALA A 141 -3.26 -16.73 12.28
N LEU A 142 -2.43 -17.10 11.32
CA LEU A 142 -2.26 -16.40 10.04
C LEU A 142 -2.01 -17.43 8.94
N LYS A 143 -2.57 -17.20 7.76
CA LYS A 143 -2.30 -18.04 6.58
C LYS A 143 -1.32 -17.34 5.65
N LEU A 144 -0.16 -17.97 5.45
CA LEU A 144 0.77 -17.60 4.39
C LEU A 144 0.28 -18.15 3.05
N SER A 145 0.48 -17.39 1.98
CA SER A 145 0.32 -17.88 0.61
C SER A 145 1.33 -17.24 -0.34
N TRP A 146 1.56 -17.90 -1.47
CA TRP A 146 2.49 -17.44 -2.49
C TRP A 146 2.11 -17.99 -3.86
N SER A 147 2.57 -17.33 -4.91
CA SER A 147 2.56 -17.88 -6.26
C SER A 147 3.76 -18.83 -6.42
N PRO A 148 3.57 -20.06 -6.93
CA PRO A 148 4.64 -21.00 -7.10
C PRO A 148 5.59 -20.55 -8.22
N ALA A 149 6.86 -20.90 -8.11
CA ALA A 149 7.77 -20.84 -9.26
C ALA A 149 7.27 -21.76 -10.38
N ALA A 150 7.47 -21.38 -11.65
CA ALA A 150 6.97 -22.15 -12.79
C ALA A 150 7.51 -23.57 -12.85
N VAL A 151 8.75 -23.79 -12.38
CA VAL A 151 9.41 -25.11 -12.34
C VAL A 151 9.24 -25.86 -11.02
N ALA A 152 8.44 -25.33 -10.09
CA ALA A 152 8.29 -25.93 -8.77
C ALA A 152 7.47 -27.22 -8.81
N VAL A 153 8.00 -28.28 -8.24
CA VAL A 153 7.31 -29.53 -7.97
C VAL A 153 6.87 -29.63 -6.51
N LYS A 154 7.67 -29.08 -5.63
CA LYS A 154 7.45 -28.96 -4.20
C LYS A 154 7.96 -27.62 -3.69
N HIS A 155 7.50 -27.21 -2.54
CA HIS A 155 7.85 -26.00 -1.83
C HIS A 155 8.49 -26.33 -0.49
N GLN A 156 9.63 -25.73 -0.18
CA GLN A 156 10.24 -25.77 1.13
C GLN A 156 10.04 -24.41 1.80
N LEU A 157 9.14 -24.33 2.75
CA LEU A 157 8.83 -23.11 3.52
C LEU A 157 9.79 -22.99 4.69
N TYR A 158 10.47 -21.86 4.77
CA TYR A 158 11.31 -21.47 5.90
C TYR A 158 10.70 -20.26 6.60
N LEU A 159 10.75 -20.23 7.93
CA LEU A 159 10.24 -19.14 8.77
C LEU A 159 11.16 -18.93 9.97
N GLY A 160 11.30 -17.70 10.40
CA GLY A 160 12.06 -17.31 11.59
C GLY A 160 11.70 -15.93 12.09
N THR A 161 12.30 -15.50 13.19
CA THR A 161 12.17 -14.15 13.75
C THR A 161 13.41 -13.28 13.51
N GLY A 162 14.32 -13.75 12.68
CA GLY A 162 15.50 -13.04 12.18
C GLY A 162 15.83 -13.57 10.79
N SER A 163 16.33 -12.70 9.91
CA SER A 163 16.64 -13.03 8.52
C SER A 163 17.74 -14.08 8.37
N ASP A 164 18.64 -14.16 9.32
CA ASP A 164 19.75 -15.10 9.38
C ASP A 164 19.40 -16.44 10.05
N ASN A 165 18.21 -16.56 10.60
CA ASN A 165 17.78 -17.71 11.41
C ASN A 165 16.41 -18.26 10.98
N LEU A 166 16.31 -18.68 9.71
CA LEU A 166 15.11 -19.31 9.18
C LEU A 166 15.18 -20.82 9.31
N ALA A 167 14.20 -21.41 9.97
CA ALA A 167 14.05 -22.86 10.10
C ALA A 167 13.04 -23.40 9.09
N LEU A 168 13.31 -24.59 8.54
CA LEU A 168 12.35 -25.29 7.67
C LEU A 168 11.08 -25.64 8.48
N GLN A 169 9.94 -25.18 8.01
CA GLN A 169 8.63 -25.43 8.61
C GLN A 169 7.89 -26.56 7.90
N SER A 170 8.00 -26.63 6.58
CA SER A 170 7.27 -27.60 5.77
C SER A 170 7.95 -27.86 4.45
N GLU A 171 7.81 -29.10 3.95
CA GLU A 171 8.01 -29.46 2.54
C GLU A 171 6.66 -29.97 2.00
N GLN A 172 6.06 -29.28 1.04
CA GLN A 172 4.71 -29.50 0.59
C GLN A 172 4.50 -29.20 -0.89
N THR A 173 3.38 -29.61 -1.45
CA THR A 173 2.94 -29.24 -2.80
C THR A 173 2.01 -28.03 -2.81
N ASP A 174 1.35 -27.76 -1.68
CA ASP A 174 0.44 -26.65 -1.54
C ASP A 174 1.18 -25.30 -1.51
N THR A 175 0.53 -24.26 -2.00
CA THR A 175 1.03 -22.88 -2.02
C THR A 175 0.52 -22.04 -0.85
N THR A 176 0.05 -22.69 0.20
CA THR A 176 -0.43 -22.06 1.42
C THR A 176 0.07 -22.79 2.66
N TYR A 177 0.27 -22.05 3.76
CA TYR A 177 0.66 -22.61 5.05
C TYR A 177 0.01 -21.83 6.18
N SER A 178 -0.59 -22.55 7.15
CA SER A 178 -1.23 -21.91 8.30
C SER A 178 -0.25 -21.84 9.47
N LEU A 179 -0.05 -20.64 9.96
CA LEU A 179 0.70 -20.35 11.18
C LEU A 179 -0.25 -20.28 12.36
N SER A 180 0.22 -20.68 13.52
CA SER A 180 -0.48 -20.56 14.80
C SER A 180 0.46 -19.99 15.86
N SER A 181 -0.13 -19.49 16.94
CA SER A 181 0.65 -18.99 18.11
C SER A 181 1.62 -17.85 17.79
N LEU A 182 1.28 -17.00 16.82
CA LEU A 182 2.04 -15.80 16.51
C LEU A 182 1.93 -14.78 17.64
N SER A 183 3.05 -14.14 17.96
CA SER A 183 3.10 -13.02 18.91
C SER A 183 2.80 -11.70 18.20
N SER A 184 2.01 -10.82 18.84
CA SER A 184 1.73 -9.46 18.32
C SER A 184 2.98 -8.59 18.27
N LEU A 185 3.03 -7.67 17.31
CA LEU A 185 4.16 -6.74 17.06
C LEU A 185 5.49 -7.45 16.84
N LYS A 186 5.46 -8.67 16.36
CA LYS A 186 6.66 -9.44 16.07
C LYS A 186 6.90 -9.47 14.56
N THR A 187 8.11 -9.18 14.15
CA THR A 187 8.53 -9.37 12.75
C THR A 187 8.90 -10.82 12.54
N TYR A 188 8.34 -11.39 11.48
CA TYR A 188 8.64 -12.72 10.98
C TYR A 188 9.24 -12.60 9.60
N TYR A 189 10.29 -13.40 9.36
CA TYR A 189 10.96 -13.52 8.08
C TYR A 189 10.68 -14.90 7.51
N TRP A 190 10.44 -14.98 6.22
CA TRP A 190 10.13 -16.23 5.58
C TRP A 190 10.52 -16.24 4.10
N ARG A 191 10.72 -17.41 3.56
CA ARG A 191 10.95 -17.63 2.14
C ARG A 191 10.45 -19.01 1.74
N VAL A 192 10.27 -19.21 0.45
CA VAL A 192 9.83 -20.46 -0.14
C VAL A 192 10.85 -20.90 -1.19
N ASP A 193 11.65 -21.89 -0.86
CA ASP A 193 12.64 -22.46 -1.77
C ASP A 193 12.01 -23.60 -2.59
N LEU A 194 12.61 -23.90 -3.74
CA LEU A 194 12.20 -25.04 -4.57
C LEU A 194 12.58 -26.35 -3.88
N GLY A 195 11.61 -27.25 -3.75
CA GLY A 195 11.82 -28.61 -3.28
C GLY A 195 11.90 -29.62 -4.44
N GLY A 196 12.72 -30.67 -4.30
CA GLY A 196 12.84 -31.77 -5.27
C GLY A 196 14.28 -32.26 -5.48
N ARG A 197 14.41 -33.49 -6.01
CA ARG A 197 15.70 -34.21 -6.05
C ARG A 197 16.78 -33.70 -7.03
N ARG A 198 16.48 -32.73 -7.89
CA ARG A 198 17.38 -32.31 -8.99
C ARG A 198 17.51 -30.81 -9.24
N ILE A 199 17.00 -29.97 -8.35
CA ILE A 199 17.06 -28.51 -8.56
C ILE A 199 18.23 -27.98 -7.73
N ILE A 200 19.05 -27.14 -8.34
CA ILE A 200 20.10 -26.37 -7.68
C ILE A 200 19.44 -25.64 -6.50
N LYS A 201 19.90 -25.88 -5.28
CA LYS A 201 19.42 -25.21 -4.05
C LYS A 201 19.77 -23.73 -4.12
N LYS A 202 19.06 -22.98 -4.93
CA LYS A 202 19.13 -21.53 -4.93
C LYS A 202 18.14 -21.04 -3.88
N LYS A 203 18.63 -20.27 -2.92
CA LYS A 203 17.77 -19.58 -1.95
C LYS A 203 16.88 -18.61 -2.72
N SER A 204 15.59 -18.68 -2.46
CA SER A 204 14.61 -17.71 -2.98
C SER A 204 14.70 -16.38 -2.23
N LYS A 205 14.03 -15.36 -2.75
CA LYS A 205 13.87 -14.08 -2.08
C LYS A 205 13.25 -14.28 -0.70
N GLU A 206 13.77 -13.57 0.26
CA GLU A 206 13.22 -13.52 1.61
C GLU A 206 12.18 -12.41 1.70
N TRP A 207 11.09 -12.71 2.36
CA TRP A 207 10.02 -11.78 2.67
C TRP A 207 9.88 -11.61 4.18
N ASN A 208 9.27 -10.53 4.60
CA ASN A 208 8.95 -10.32 6.01
C ASN A 208 7.58 -9.70 6.17
N PHE A 209 7.00 -9.90 7.35
CA PHE A 209 5.80 -9.19 7.80
C PHE A 209 5.89 -8.95 9.31
N GLN A 210 5.21 -7.93 9.79
CA GLN A 210 5.00 -7.71 11.21
C GLN A 210 3.54 -8.00 11.57
N THR A 211 3.35 -8.75 12.63
CA THR A 211 2.00 -9.02 13.15
C THR A 211 1.39 -7.77 13.76
N SER A 212 0.11 -7.58 13.49
CA SER A 212 -0.67 -6.46 14.01
C SER A 212 -0.88 -6.51 15.52
N ARG A 213 -1.28 -5.39 16.10
CA ARG A 213 -1.77 -5.26 17.46
C ARG A 213 -2.86 -4.22 17.53
N LEU A 214 -3.87 -4.42 18.36
CA LEU A 214 -4.91 -3.42 18.58
C LEU A 214 -4.32 -2.07 18.97
N ALA A 215 -4.85 -1.00 18.39
CA ALA A 215 -4.50 0.37 18.72
C ALA A 215 -4.62 0.67 20.22
N PHE A 216 -5.66 0.14 20.82
CA PHE A 216 -5.92 0.10 22.27
C PHE A 216 -6.93 -1.03 22.52
N PRO A 217 -7.18 -1.46 23.78
CA PRO A 217 -7.96 -2.66 24.06
C PRO A 217 -9.37 -2.70 23.43
N GLU A 218 -10.06 -1.56 23.31
CA GLU A 218 -11.41 -1.45 22.76
C GLU A 218 -11.43 -0.94 21.30
N ALA A 219 -10.32 -1.01 20.60
CA ALA A 219 -10.26 -0.65 19.19
C ALA A 219 -10.95 -1.72 18.33
N GLU A 220 -11.90 -1.29 17.51
CA GLU A 220 -12.70 -2.16 16.65
C GLU A 220 -12.64 -1.68 15.18
N GLY A 221 -13.17 -2.47 14.26
CA GLY A 221 -13.29 -2.13 12.87
C GLY A 221 -11.98 -2.20 12.07
N TYR A 222 -11.99 -1.66 10.88
CA TYR A 222 -10.85 -1.74 9.96
C TYR A 222 -9.62 -0.97 10.45
N GLY A 223 -9.78 0.15 11.16
CA GLY A 223 -8.69 0.95 11.72
C GLY A 223 -8.12 0.43 13.05
N ARG A 224 -8.62 -0.71 13.57
CA ARG A 224 -8.25 -1.22 14.89
C ARG A 224 -6.77 -1.54 15.08
N PHE A 225 -6.03 -1.67 13.99
CA PHE A 225 -4.62 -2.01 14.00
C PHE A 225 -3.69 -0.82 13.71
N ALA A 226 -4.20 0.41 13.77
CA ALA A 226 -3.36 1.59 13.67
C ALA A 226 -2.19 1.50 14.66
N ILE A 227 -0.97 1.74 14.16
CA ILE A 227 0.24 1.58 14.95
C ILE A 227 0.42 2.75 15.94
N GLY A 228 0.09 3.96 15.50
CA GLY A 228 0.29 5.16 16.28
C GLY A 228 1.77 5.42 16.63
N GLY A 229 2.01 6.15 17.69
CA GLY A 229 3.34 6.53 18.15
C GLY A 229 4.12 5.46 18.90
N ARG A 230 3.75 4.19 18.76
CA ARG A 230 4.43 3.11 19.47
C ARG A 230 5.91 3.00 19.14
N GLY A 231 6.73 2.87 20.18
CA GLY A 231 8.18 2.74 20.04
C GLY A 231 8.90 4.04 19.67
N GLY A 232 8.16 5.14 19.49
CA GLY A 232 8.72 6.46 19.22
C GLY A 232 8.86 7.34 20.47
N ASP A 233 9.08 8.62 20.24
CA ASP A 233 9.22 9.62 21.31
C ASP A 233 7.86 10.01 21.93
N VAL A 234 7.91 10.62 23.08
CA VAL A 234 6.75 11.21 23.76
C VAL A 234 6.91 12.72 23.78
N TYR A 235 5.97 13.42 23.17
CA TYR A 235 5.94 14.87 23.15
C TYR A 235 4.89 15.39 24.13
N HIS A 236 5.30 16.29 25.03
CA HIS A 236 4.44 16.91 26.02
C HIS A 236 3.92 18.27 25.53
N VAL A 237 2.61 18.40 25.43
CA VAL A 237 1.97 19.70 25.21
C VAL A 237 1.86 20.40 26.55
N THR A 238 2.69 21.45 26.75
CA THR A 238 2.85 22.15 28.01
C THR A 238 2.20 23.53 28.04
N ASN A 239 1.67 23.98 26.90
CA ASN A 239 0.95 25.25 26.80
C ASN A 239 -0.19 25.17 25.76
N LEU A 240 -1.06 26.18 25.77
CA LEU A 240 -2.24 26.27 24.90
C LEU A 240 -2.03 27.20 23.70
N ASN A 241 -0.82 27.61 23.42
CA ASN A 241 -0.48 28.44 22.26
C ASN A 241 -0.72 27.65 20.97
N ASP A 242 -1.03 28.37 19.88
CA ASP A 242 -1.15 27.73 18.57
C ASP A 242 0.18 27.21 18.07
N ASP A 243 1.29 27.92 18.33
CA ASP A 243 2.61 27.59 17.79
C ASP A 243 3.72 27.74 18.83
N GLY A 244 4.92 27.29 18.46
CA GLY A 244 6.13 27.32 19.30
C GLY A 244 6.30 26.07 20.16
N ILE A 245 7.46 25.97 20.79
CA ILE A 245 7.82 24.82 21.65
C ILE A 245 6.79 24.62 22.76
N GLY A 246 6.39 23.38 22.99
CA GLY A 246 5.36 23.02 23.98
C GLY A 246 3.93 23.16 23.48
N SER A 247 3.70 23.67 22.26
CA SER A 247 2.36 23.71 21.65
C SER A 247 1.98 22.39 20.98
N PHE A 248 0.68 22.17 20.78
CA PHE A 248 0.18 21.00 20.06
C PHE A 248 0.64 20.99 18.59
N ARG A 249 0.58 22.14 17.91
CA ARG A 249 1.05 22.27 16.53
C ARG A 249 2.51 21.89 16.39
N TYR A 250 3.37 22.38 17.28
CA TYR A 250 4.79 22.03 17.25
C TYR A 250 5.00 20.51 17.40
N GLY A 251 4.27 19.88 18.31
CA GLY A 251 4.31 18.42 18.48
C GLY A 251 3.92 17.64 17.21
N ILE A 252 2.92 18.13 16.46
CA ILE A 252 2.45 17.52 15.21
C ILE A 252 3.45 17.76 14.07
N THR A 253 3.88 19.00 13.86
CA THR A 253 4.63 19.39 12.66
C THR A 253 6.11 19.04 12.71
N THR A 254 6.66 18.82 13.89
CA THR A 254 8.07 18.44 14.10
C THR A 254 8.29 16.95 14.32
N ALA A 255 7.25 16.13 14.21
CA ALA A 255 7.38 14.69 14.31
C ALA A 255 8.30 14.15 13.19
N GLN A 256 9.29 13.35 13.59
CA GLN A 256 10.18 12.63 12.67
C GLN A 256 10.17 11.15 13.06
N GLY A 257 9.20 10.40 12.53
CA GLY A 257 8.94 9.03 12.93
C GLY A 257 7.83 8.92 13.98
N PRO A 258 7.68 7.75 14.60
CA PRO A 258 6.60 7.50 15.56
C PRO A 258 6.64 8.44 16.76
N ARG A 259 5.48 9.02 17.14
CA ARG A 259 5.37 9.95 18.27
C ARG A 259 4.05 9.81 18.99
N THR A 260 4.10 9.78 20.32
CA THR A 260 2.93 9.92 21.19
C THR A 260 2.84 11.32 21.75
N ILE A 261 1.75 12.03 21.46
CA ILE A 261 1.50 13.37 21.97
C ILE A 261 0.60 13.26 23.20
N VAL A 262 1.10 13.73 24.33
CA VAL A 262 0.39 13.81 25.61
C VAL A 262 0.22 15.25 26.04
N PHE A 263 -0.77 15.52 26.89
CA PHE A 263 -1.11 16.89 27.32
C PHE A 263 -0.91 17.02 28.82
N ASP A 264 -0.03 17.93 29.21
CA ASP A 264 0.22 18.32 30.63
C ASP A 264 -0.70 19.47 31.04
N VAL A 265 -1.42 20.04 30.10
CA VAL A 265 -2.34 21.16 30.30
C VAL A 265 -3.75 20.80 29.80
N SER A 266 -4.76 21.50 30.31
CA SER A 266 -6.12 21.42 29.81
C SER A 266 -6.61 22.80 29.37
N GLY A 267 -7.54 22.84 28.42
CA GLY A 267 -8.12 24.11 27.97
C GLY A 267 -8.39 24.14 26.48
N VAL A 268 -8.39 25.35 25.93
CA VAL A 268 -8.71 25.63 24.54
C VAL A 268 -7.46 26.04 23.79
N ILE A 269 -7.15 25.30 22.73
CA ILE A 269 -6.13 25.68 21.74
C ILE A 269 -6.82 26.32 20.55
N GLU A 270 -6.59 27.60 20.32
CA GLU A 270 -7.12 28.33 19.18
C GLU A 270 -6.17 28.24 18.00
N LEU A 271 -6.50 27.36 17.05
CA LEU A 271 -5.74 27.19 15.81
C LEU A 271 -5.94 28.40 14.91
N LYS A 272 -4.86 29.02 14.43
CA LYS A 272 -4.86 30.17 13.52
C LYS A 272 -4.77 29.78 12.06
N SER A 273 -4.44 28.53 11.78
CA SER A 273 -4.42 27.92 10.45
C SER A 273 -4.75 26.45 10.57
N ARG A 274 -5.14 25.82 9.43
CA ARG A 274 -5.35 24.38 9.38
C ARG A 274 -4.15 23.64 9.98
N LEU A 275 -4.41 22.63 10.79
CA LEU A 275 -3.39 21.75 11.32
C LEU A 275 -3.57 20.36 10.73
N THR A 276 -2.61 19.92 9.91
CA THR A 276 -2.62 18.59 9.33
C THR A 276 -1.41 17.81 9.84
N CYS A 277 -1.68 16.62 10.37
CA CYS A 277 -0.63 15.68 10.71
C CYS A 277 -0.21 14.94 9.43
N SER A 278 0.90 15.35 8.82
CA SER A 278 1.42 14.76 7.57
C SER A 278 2.36 13.57 7.82
N GLN A 279 2.90 13.43 9.02
CA GLN A 279 3.77 12.32 9.38
C GLN A 279 2.94 11.14 9.89
N PRO A 280 3.18 9.91 9.39
CA PRO A 280 2.52 8.72 9.91
C PRO A 280 2.98 8.36 11.32
N TYR A 281 2.28 7.43 11.93
CA TYR A 281 2.62 6.85 13.22
C TYR A 281 2.55 7.85 14.39
N VAL A 282 1.49 8.65 14.44
CA VAL A 282 1.25 9.60 15.53
C VAL A 282 0.07 9.16 16.39
N THR A 283 0.27 9.09 17.70
CA THR A 283 -0.82 8.94 18.70
C THR A 283 -1.08 10.28 19.37
N ILE A 284 -2.34 10.73 19.33
CA ILE A 284 -2.80 11.89 20.08
C ILE A 284 -3.66 11.41 21.24
N ALA A 285 -3.10 11.51 22.43
CA ALA A 285 -3.68 10.97 23.66
C ALA A 285 -4.38 12.08 24.46
N GLY A 286 -5.52 12.57 23.98
CA GLY A 286 -6.28 13.64 24.62
C GLY A 286 -6.74 13.30 26.05
N GLN A 287 -6.86 12.01 26.38
CA GLN A 287 -7.21 11.53 27.73
C GLN A 287 -6.14 11.82 28.78
N THR A 288 -4.93 12.19 28.38
CA THR A 288 -3.86 12.57 29.33
C THR A 288 -4.02 13.99 29.88
N ALA A 289 -4.80 14.81 29.20
CA ALA A 289 -5.02 16.19 29.62
C ALA A 289 -5.74 16.22 30.99
N PRO A 290 -5.25 17.01 31.95
CA PRO A 290 -5.88 17.16 33.24
C PRO A 290 -7.25 17.84 33.15
N GLY A 291 -8.03 17.75 34.23
CA GLY A 291 -9.27 18.50 34.40
C GLY A 291 -10.30 18.28 33.30
N THR A 292 -10.64 19.33 32.55
CA THR A 292 -11.70 19.27 31.53
C THR A 292 -11.21 18.79 30.16
N GLY A 293 -9.94 18.43 29.99
CA GLY A 293 -9.38 17.94 28.74
C GLY A 293 -9.04 19.04 27.72
N ILE A 294 -8.79 18.67 26.47
CA ILE A 294 -8.35 19.57 25.40
C ILE A 294 -9.49 19.82 24.40
N MET A 295 -9.60 21.06 23.97
CA MET A 295 -10.49 21.50 22.91
C MET A 295 -9.70 22.29 21.85
N LEU A 296 -9.84 21.91 20.59
CA LEU A 296 -9.34 22.66 19.44
C LEU A 296 -10.46 23.55 18.91
N LYS A 297 -10.15 24.78 18.52
CA LYS A 297 -11.11 25.67 17.84
C LYS A 297 -10.44 26.48 16.73
N GLY A 298 -11.25 27.06 15.84
CA GLY A 298 -10.84 28.07 14.89
C GLY A 298 -10.48 27.55 13.51
N CYS A 299 -9.74 26.45 13.40
CA CYS A 299 -9.37 25.86 12.11
C CYS A 299 -9.46 24.34 12.14
N PRO A 300 -9.60 23.69 10.96
CA PRO A 300 -9.67 22.24 10.85
C PRO A 300 -8.43 21.49 11.35
N PHE A 301 -8.68 20.23 11.76
CA PHE A 301 -7.62 19.29 12.12
C PHE A 301 -7.70 18.00 11.30
N GLY A 302 -6.63 17.64 10.61
CA GLY A 302 -6.47 16.38 9.85
C GLY A 302 -5.52 15.41 10.54
N MET A 303 -5.93 14.13 10.59
CA MET A 303 -5.13 13.06 11.17
C MET A 303 -4.07 12.54 10.20
N ALA A 304 -3.18 11.68 10.73
CA ALA A 304 -2.15 10.97 9.99
C ALA A 304 -2.57 9.54 9.59
N THR A 305 -1.93 9.00 8.58
CA THR A 305 -1.87 7.55 8.33
C THR A 305 -1.24 6.84 9.53
N ASP A 306 -1.74 5.66 9.85
CA ASP A 306 -1.39 4.94 11.08
C ASP A 306 -1.57 5.78 12.36
N GLY A 307 -2.51 6.73 12.28
CA GLY A 307 -2.80 7.65 13.37
C GLY A 307 -3.82 7.13 14.37
N ILE A 308 -3.61 7.44 15.63
CA ILE A 308 -4.56 7.18 16.73
C ILE A 308 -4.91 8.51 17.35
N THR A 309 -6.19 8.91 17.33
CA THR A 309 -6.65 10.13 18.00
C THR A 309 -7.75 9.79 18.97
N ARG A 310 -7.57 10.14 20.23
CA ARG A 310 -8.52 9.85 21.30
C ARG A 310 -8.81 11.07 22.18
N PHE A 311 -10.06 11.20 22.61
CA PHE A 311 -10.52 12.18 23.58
C PHE A 311 -10.23 13.65 23.26
N LEU A 312 -10.25 14.00 21.96
CA LEU A 312 -10.19 15.39 21.53
C LEU A 312 -11.59 15.97 21.31
N ARG A 313 -11.73 17.23 21.56
CA ARG A 313 -12.91 18.01 21.20
C ARG A 313 -12.55 19.04 20.15
N MET A 314 -13.37 19.14 19.10
CA MET A 314 -13.29 20.18 18.09
C MET A 314 -14.54 21.06 18.19
N ARG A 315 -14.32 22.36 18.26
CA ARG A 315 -15.35 23.39 18.19
C ARG A 315 -14.86 24.44 17.20
N LEU A 316 -15.06 24.16 15.89
CA LEU A 316 -14.46 24.95 14.81
C LEU A 316 -14.87 26.42 14.93
N GLY A 317 -16.18 26.69 14.93
CA GLY A 317 -16.71 28.04 14.91
C GLY A 317 -16.49 28.75 13.57
N HIS A 318 -17.07 29.93 13.39
CA HIS A 318 -16.94 30.72 12.16
C HIS A 318 -16.08 31.98 12.32
N LYS A 319 -15.57 32.26 13.50
CA LYS A 319 -14.84 33.50 13.80
C LYS A 319 -13.63 33.74 12.88
N ASN A 320 -12.89 32.70 12.57
CA ASN A 320 -11.70 32.81 11.71
C ASN A 320 -12.05 33.05 10.25
N LEU A 321 -13.23 32.60 9.80
CA LEU A 321 -13.75 32.91 8.47
C LEU A 321 -14.02 34.42 8.29
N VAL A 322 -14.70 35.03 9.27
CA VAL A 322 -15.02 36.44 9.25
C VAL A 322 -13.76 37.31 9.24
N ASN A 323 -12.67 36.81 9.83
CA ASN A 323 -11.38 37.48 9.86
C ASN A 323 -10.45 37.15 8.68
N GLY A 324 -10.93 36.38 7.67
CA GLY A 324 -10.15 36.04 6.49
C GLY A 324 -8.98 35.08 6.76
N ILE A 325 -8.98 34.41 7.91
CA ILE A 325 -7.89 33.51 8.34
C ILE A 325 -8.02 32.12 7.67
N VAL A 326 -9.15 31.82 7.06
CA VAL A 326 -9.33 30.54 6.40
C VAL A 326 -8.85 30.63 4.96
N GLU A 327 -7.85 29.81 4.65
CA GLU A 327 -7.31 29.70 3.29
C GLU A 327 -8.44 29.38 2.29
N SER A 328 -8.55 30.21 1.27
CA SER A 328 -9.46 30.04 0.13
C SER A 328 -9.09 28.84 -0.78
N SER A 329 -8.15 28.02 -0.38
CA SER A 329 -7.59 26.95 -1.20
C SER A 329 -8.40 25.64 -1.11
N GLY A 330 -9.71 25.69 -1.44
CA GLY A 330 -10.49 24.50 -1.82
C GLY A 330 -10.59 23.33 -0.82
N GLY A 331 -9.99 23.42 0.32
CA GLY A 331 -10.13 22.45 1.39
C GLY A 331 -11.37 22.76 2.21
N GLY A 332 -12.29 21.82 2.37
CA GLY A 332 -13.49 21.96 3.19
C GLY A 332 -13.17 22.52 4.58
N LEU A 333 -14.14 23.21 5.16
CA LEU A 333 -14.06 23.73 6.53
C LEU A 333 -14.61 22.68 7.51
N ASP A 334 -14.23 21.45 7.27
CA ASP A 334 -14.56 20.29 8.10
C ASP A 334 -13.92 20.43 9.49
N GLY A 335 -14.52 19.82 10.48
CA GLY A 335 -13.97 19.88 11.83
C GLY A 335 -12.70 19.05 11.98
N MET A 336 -12.87 17.74 11.97
CA MET A 336 -11.79 16.77 12.04
C MET A 336 -11.92 15.76 10.90
N GLY A 337 -10.82 15.20 10.44
CA GLY A 337 -10.90 14.27 9.33
C GLY A 337 -9.76 13.25 9.25
N MET A 338 -10.04 12.21 8.46
CA MET A 338 -9.11 11.16 8.10
C MET A 338 -8.92 11.08 6.58
N ALA A 339 -9.24 12.12 5.84
CA ALA A 339 -9.18 12.11 4.39
C ALA A 339 -7.79 11.68 3.87
N GLY A 340 -7.76 10.70 2.96
CA GLY A 340 -6.53 10.14 2.37
C GLY A 340 -5.72 9.25 3.30
N ASN A 341 -6.13 9.02 4.54
CA ASN A 341 -5.37 8.22 5.48
C ASN A 341 -5.61 6.72 5.30
N ASN A 342 -4.64 5.94 5.75
CA ASN A 342 -4.71 4.49 5.81
C ASN A 342 -4.37 4.01 7.23
N ASN A 343 -5.08 2.98 7.71
CA ASN A 343 -4.89 2.41 9.06
C ASN A 343 -5.00 3.47 10.18
N ALA A 344 -6.09 4.20 10.25
CA ALA A 344 -6.27 5.24 11.26
C ALA A 344 -7.53 5.02 12.10
N ILE A 345 -7.49 5.44 13.36
CA ILE A 345 -8.63 5.33 14.27
C ILE A 345 -8.84 6.61 15.08
N MET A 346 -10.08 7.07 15.11
CA MET A 346 -10.55 8.16 15.98
C MET A 346 -11.56 7.61 16.96
N ASP A 347 -11.36 7.89 18.23
CA ASP A 347 -12.14 7.29 19.33
C ASP A 347 -12.46 8.31 20.44
N HIS A 348 -13.68 8.28 20.97
CA HIS A 348 -14.14 9.15 22.06
C HIS A 348 -13.91 10.64 21.80
N CYS A 349 -14.09 11.08 20.57
CA CYS A 349 -13.98 12.49 20.20
C CYS A 349 -15.35 13.20 20.20
N SER A 350 -15.33 14.50 20.15
CA SER A 350 -16.54 15.32 20.02
C SER A 350 -16.30 16.48 19.05
N ILE A 351 -17.10 16.54 18.01
CA ILE A 351 -16.95 17.49 16.91
C ILE A 351 -18.25 18.28 16.81
N SER A 352 -18.18 19.60 16.93
CA SER A 352 -19.37 20.47 16.82
C SER A 352 -19.00 21.85 16.30
N TRP A 353 -20.05 22.61 15.92
CA TRP A 353 -19.96 23.99 15.45
C TRP A 353 -19.08 24.15 14.21
N THR A 354 -19.09 23.15 13.36
CA THR A 354 -18.46 23.19 12.04
C THR A 354 -19.34 23.96 11.06
N ILE A 355 -18.77 24.43 9.97
CA ILE A 355 -19.48 25.21 8.97
C ILE A 355 -19.58 24.50 7.62
N ASP A 356 -19.00 23.33 7.53
CA ASP A 356 -19.15 22.30 6.53
C ASP A 356 -19.32 20.97 7.30
N GLU A 357 -18.71 19.88 6.86
CA GLU A 357 -18.82 18.63 7.60
C GLU A 357 -18.11 18.66 8.97
N GLY A 358 -18.76 18.06 9.96
CA GLY A 358 -18.08 17.75 11.22
C GLY A 358 -16.90 16.81 11.00
N PHE A 359 -17.13 15.74 10.25
CA PHE A 359 -16.12 14.72 9.95
C PHE A 359 -16.03 14.41 8.44
N SER A 360 -14.82 14.20 7.94
CA SER A 360 -14.59 13.80 6.54
C SER A 360 -13.54 12.70 6.43
N SER A 361 -13.81 11.70 5.58
CA SER A 361 -12.90 10.56 5.35
C SER A 361 -12.70 10.20 3.88
N ARG A 362 -12.84 11.16 2.98
CA ARG A 362 -12.68 10.92 1.54
C ARG A 362 -11.34 10.25 1.22
N ASN A 363 -11.36 9.21 0.38
CA ASN A 363 -10.18 8.44 -0.03
C ASN A 363 -9.41 7.76 1.13
N ALA A 364 -10.01 7.62 2.31
CA ALA A 364 -9.41 6.90 3.41
C ALA A 364 -9.61 5.38 3.26
N LYS A 365 -8.69 4.61 3.85
CA LYS A 365 -8.69 3.13 3.81
C LYS A 365 -8.41 2.59 5.21
N ASN A 366 -8.98 1.43 5.54
CA ASN A 366 -8.73 0.77 6.82
C ASN A 366 -8.88 1.71 8.02
N ILE A 367 -9.95 2.49 8.06
CA ILE A 367 -10.18 3.47 9.11
C ILE A 367 -11.33 3.07 10.03
N THR A 368 -11.31 3.60 11.24
CA THR A 368 -12.43 3.52 12.18
C THR A 368 -12.71 4.87 12.83
N LEU A 369 -13.97 5.29 12.80
CA LEU A 369 -14.50 6.32 13.68
C LEU A 369 -15.46 5.64 14.69
N GLN A 370 -15.12 5.69 15.96
CA GLN A 370 -15.92 5.05 16.98
C GLN A 370 -16.18 5.95 18.20
N ARG A 371 -17.32 5.78 18.86
CA ARG A 371 -17.70 6.46 20.12
C ARG A 371 -17.53 7.96 20.07
N THR A 372 -17.85 8.54 18.92
CA THR A 372 -17.63 9.97 18.64
C THR A 372 -18.98 10.69 18.48
N LEU A 373 -19.09 11.86 19.09
CA LEU A 373 -20.20 12.78 18.89
C LEU A 373 -19.88 13.73 17.73
N VAL A 374 -20.81 13.82 16.76
CA VAL A 374 -20.77 14.85 15.69
C VAL A 374 -22.09 15.60 15.73
N SER A 375 -22.07 16.83 16.18
CA SER A 375 -23.32 17.54 16.43
C SER A 375 -23.26 19.04 16.23
N GLU A 376 -24.45 19.66 16.09
CA GLU A 376 -24.62 21.11 16.13
C GLU A 376 -23.74 21.83 15.09
N ALA A 377 -23.64 21.31 13.86
CA ALA A 377 -23.02 22.02 12.76
C ALA A 377 -23.74 23.33 12.50
N LEU A 378 -23.00 24.42 12.24
CA LEU A 378 -23.53 25.77 12.08
C LEU A 378 -24.13 25.95 10.68
N ASN A 379 -25.44 26.00 10.60
CA ASN A 379 -26.19 25.92 9.35
C ASN A 379 -25.95 27.10 8.40
N GLN A 380 -26.11 28.35 8.87
CA GLN A 380 -25.97 29.57 8.04
C GLN A 380 -24.73 30.38 8.46
N ALA A 381 -23.60 29.74 8.61
CA ALA A 381 -22.39 30.35 9.18
C ALA A 381 -21.55 31.15 8.18
N GLY A 382 -21.99 31.29 6.92
CA GLY A 382 -21.28 32.06 5.91
C GLY A 382 -20.09 31.30 5.32
N HIS A 383 -20.31 30.07 4.87
CA HIS A 383 -19.30 29.27 4.18
C HIS A 383 -18.78 30.02 2.94
N PRO A 384 -17.45 30.20 2.76
CA PRO A 384 -16.90 31.11 1.75
C PRO A 384 -17.16 30.67 0.30
N ASN A 385 -17.41 29.38 0.05
CA ASN A 385 -17.66 28.86 -1.29
C ASN A 385 -19.13 29.00 -1.74
N TYR A 386 -20.00 29.51 -0.89
CA TYR A 386 -21.44 29.59 -1.18
C TYR A 386 -21.97 30.99 -0.92
N PRO A 387 -23.09 31.37 -1.56
CA PRO A 387 -23.75 32.65 -1.30
C PRO A 387 -24.13 32.82 0.18
N THR A 388 -24.10 34.05 0.66
CA THR A 388 -24.53 34.39 2.04
C THR A 388 -25.93 33.84 2.32
N GLY A 389 -26.11 33.19 3.46
CA GLY A 389 -27.37 32.58 3.87
C GLY A 389 -27.58 31.15 3.34
N THR A 390 -26.66 30.61 2.57
CA THR A 390 -26.73 29.19 2.20
C THR A 390 -26.63 28.30 3.45
N GLN A 391 -27.53 27.36 3.52
CA GLN A 391 -27.52 26.32 4.56
C GLN A 391 -26.45 25.30 4.26
N HIS A 392 -25.51 25.08 5.17
CA HIS A 392 -24.36 24.22 4.94
C HIS A 392 -23.78 23.67 6.25
N GLY A 393 -24.64 23.15 7.13
CA GLY A 393 -24.27 22.61 8.43
C GLY A 393 -24.36 21.07 8.47
N TYR A 394 -23.36 20.34 7.99
CA TYR A 394 -23.42 18.91 7.77
C TYR A 394 -22.65 18.09 8.82
N ALA A 395 -23.13 16.87 9.09
CA ALA A 395 -22.47 15.99 10.05
C ALA A 395 -21.21 15.36 9.50
N ALA A 396 -21.32 14.59 8.40
CA ALA A 396 -20.18 13.83 7.92
C ALA A 396 -20.28 13.46 6.44
N THR A 397 -19.17 13.60 5.73
CA THR A 397 -18.98 12.99 4.42
C THR A 397 -17.98 11.83 4.56
N ILE A 398 -18.49 10.63 4.28
CA ILE A 398 -17.68 9.43 4.24
C ILE A 398 -17.53 8.99 2.79
N GLY A 399 -16.32 8.81 2.35
CA GLY A 399 -15.99 8.32 1.02
C GLY A 399 -15.08 7.12 1.13
N GLY A 400 -15.39 6.05 0.40
CA GLY A 400 -14.55 4.88 0.29
C GLY A 400 -13.28 5.19 -0.48
N GLY A 401 -12.18 4.54 -0.11
CA GLY A 401 -11.02 4.46 -0.95
C GLY A 401 -11.35 3.62 -2.17
N GLU A 402 -11.00 4.11 -3.33
CA GLU A 402 -11.05 3.32 -4.54
C GLU A 402 -10.17 2.08 -4.37
N MET A 403 -10.73 0.94 -4.76
CA MET A 403 -10.02 -0.30 -5.07
C MET A 403 -9.59 -1.22 -3.94
N GLY A 404 -10.09 -2.41 -3.99
CA GLY A 404 -9.47 -3.59 -3.43
C GLY A 404 -9.86 -3.99 -2.02
N GLY A 405 -11.12 -3.82 -1.61
CA GLY A 405 -11.61 -4.44 -0.36
C GLY A 405 -11.06 -3.80 0.93
N LEU A 406 -10.66 -2.55 0.87
CA LEU A 406 -10.14 -1.79 1.99
C LEU A 406 -11.26 -0.96 2.60
N GLY A 407 -11.76 -1.37 3.76
CA GLY A 407 -12.96 -0.84 4.36
C GLY A 407 -12.79 0.36 5.29
N SER A 408 -13.95 0.93 5.63
CA SER A 408 -14.09 1.92 6.69
C SER A 408 -15.16 1.47 7.67
N THR A 409 -14.98 1.73 8.95
CA THR A 409 -15.93 1.38 10.00
C THR A 409 -16.37 2.61 10.77
N PHE A 410 -17.68 2.78 10.91
CA PHE A 410 -18.30 3.88 11.66
C PHE A 410 -19.31 3.29 12.64
N HIS A 411 -18.97 3.22 13.93
CA HIS A 411 -19.83 2.56 14.90
C HIS A 411 -19.86 3.28 16.25
N HIS A 412 -20.96 3.12 16.99
CA HIS A 412 -21.19 3.74 18.29
C HIS A 412 -21.05 5.25 18.30
N ASN A 413 -21.30 5.90 17.15
CA ASN A 413 -21.26 7.35 17.01
C ASN A 413 -22.66 7.94 17.21
N LEU A 414 -22.73 9.17 17.68
CA LEU A 414 -23.96 9.94 17.73
C LEU A 414 -23.84 11.16 16.79
N LEU A 415 -24.69 11.20 15.76
CA LEU A 415 -24.86 12.34 14.90
C LEU A 415 -26.18 13.01 15.24
N SER A 416 -26.14 14.25 15.71
CA SER A 416 -27.37 14.92 16.14
C SER A 416 -27.34 16.43 15.92
N HIS A 417 -28.52 17.02 15.69
CA HIS A 417 -28.71 18.48 15.48
C HIS A 417 -27.83 19.05 14.36
N ASN A 418 -27.60 18.26 13.29
CA ASN A 418 -27.02 18.76 12.04
C ASN A 418 -28.11 18.88 11.01
N GLU A 419 -27.95 19.77 10.03
CA GLU A 419 -28.93 19.95 8.97
C GLU A 419 -29.10 18.71 8.10
N GLY A 420 -27.98 18.03 7.76
CA GLY A 420 -27.99 16.87 6.91
C GLY A 420 -26.69 16.08 6.99
N ARG A 421 -26.53 15.18 6.03
CA ARG A 421 -25.35 14.28 5.91
C ARG A 421 -25.05 13.50 7.21
N ASN A 422 -26.09 13.00 7.84
CA ASN A 422 -25.98 12.09 9.00
C ASN A 422 -25.86 10.63 8.53
N TRP A 423 -24.96 10.39 7.91
CA TRP A 423 -23.86 10.01 7.04
C TRP A 423 -24.14 10.34 5.56
N SER A 424 -23.25 11.03 4.87
CA SER A 424 -23.24 11.13 3.42
C SER A 424 -22.19 10.19 2.87
N MET A 425 -22.62 9.17 2.15
CA MET A 425 -21.76 8.24 1.44
C MET A 425 -21.47 8.78 0.03
N SER A 426 -20.89 9.97 -0.05
CA SER A 426 -20.64 10.63 -1.32
C SER A 426 -19.29 10.22 -1.93
N GLY A 427 -19.25 10.25 -3.24
CA GLY A 427 -18.00 10.28 -4.01
C GLY A 427 -17.43 8.93 -4.37
N GLY A 428 -18.22 7.92 -4.52
CA GLY A 428 -17.72 6.64 -5.03
C GLY A 428 -18.55 6.05 -6.17
N LEU A 429 -19.65 6.71 -6.52
CA LEU A 429 -20.55 6.19 -7.56
C LEU A 429 -20.34 6.83 -8.93
N ASP A 430 -19.62 7.92 -9.00
CA ASP A 430 -19.40 8.69 -10.20
C ASP A 430 -18.16 8.19 -10.97
N GLY A 431 -18.19 6.98 -11.38
CA GLY A 431 -17.44 6.51 -12.53
C GLY A 431 -16.43 5.40 -12.33
N ALA A 432 -16.15 4.93 -11.15
CA ALA A 432 -15.14 3.90 -11.02
C ALA A 432 -15.33 2.82 -9.97
N GLY A 433 -16.44 2.75 -9.28
CA GLY A 433 -16.57 1.62 -8.42
C GLY A 433 -17.54 1.73 -7.27
N ALA A 434 -18.07 0.61 -6.91
CA ALA A 434 -18.84 0.41 -5.70
C ALA A 434 -18.02 0.85 -4.48
N GLN A 435 -18.68 1.50 -3.53
CA GLN A 435 -18.10 1.75 -2.21
C GLN A 435 -18.11 0.43 -1.42
N ASP A 436 -17.15 -0.42 -1.70
CA ASP A 436 -17.02 -1.69 -1.00
C ASP A 436 -16.43 -1.47 0.39
N GLY A 437 -16.97 -2.14 1.39
CA GLY A 437 -16.41 -2.23 2.72
C GLY A 437 -16.78 -1.14 3.72
N HIS A 438 -17.93 -0.50 3.59
CA HIS A 438 -18.50 0.31 4.67
C HIS A 438 -19.33 -0.57 5.63
N HIS A 439 -19.09 -0.42 6.92
CA HIS A 439 -19.81 -1.08 8.01
C HIS A 439 -20.29 -0.10 9.06
#